data_da0f1af12763dc0d8991a32ef2da6dd1
#
_entry.id   da0f1af12763dc0d8991a32ef2da6dd1
#
_cell.length_a   1.000
_cell.length_b   1.000
_cell.length_c   1.000
_cell.angle_alpha   90.00
_cell.angle_beta   90.00
_cell.angle_gamma   90.00
#
_symmetry.space_group_name_H-M   'P 1'
#
loop_
_entity.id
_entity.type
_entity.pdbx_description
1 polymer ?
#
loop_
_entity_poly.entity_id
_entity_poly.type
_entity_poly.pdbx_seq_one_letter_code
_entity_poly.pdbx_strand_id
1 'polypeptide(L)'
;SLPFTRKWHPMYDKPAANGKSGIPALSEVKFSLTSCRGCFGACSFCAITFHQGRRIQSRSHNSLVEEATKMTKDKDFKGYIHDVGGPTANFRNDACEYQKINGACKNKDCLGVNPCKNVKVSHTDYVELLQKLRNIPNVKKVFIRSGIRFDYLMMDKDKTFFTELCKHHISGQLKVAPEHVNDNVLRLMRKSTHKVYEQFSDEYERINKELGKKQFLVPYYIAGHPGADLSAAVDVALYLKKTGFVPDQVQDFYPTPGSLATCMYWTELNPRKKNADGTFEKVYVAKGGHERRLQRALLQFNKRENMNLVKEALKLCGRENVFKILYK
;
A
#
# COMPACT_ATOMS: atom_id res chain seq x y z
N SER A 1 20.04 0.74 -20.98
CA SER A 1 19.83 0.15 -19.64
C SER A 1 21.05 0.40 -18.77
N LEU A 2 20.86 0.92 -17.57
CA LEU A 2 21.93 1.11 -16.61
C LEU A 2 22.31 -0.25 -15.99
N PRO A 3 23.61 -0.55 -15.80
CA PRO A 3 24.04 -1.77 -15.15
C PRO A 3 23.80 -1.66 -13.63
N PHE A 4 23.00 -2.56 -13.08
CA PHE A 4 22.85 -2.69 -11.64
C PHE A 4 23.90 -3.66 -11.11
N THR A 5 24.86 -3.16 -10.32
CA THR A 5 25.96 -3.99 -9.80
C THR A 5 25.52 -4.92 -8.67
N ARG A 6 24.42 -4.63 -7.97
CA ARG A 6 23.89 -5.39 -6.82
C ARG A 6 24.93 -5.59 -5.70
N LYS A 7 25.89 -4.68 -5.64
CA LYS A 7 26.93 -4.64 -4.61
C LYS A 7 26.96 -3.25 -3.99
N TRP A 8 27.31 -3.18 -2.74
CA TRP A 8 27.64 -1.91 -2.10
C TRP A 8 29.04 -1.44 -2.47
N HIS A 9 29.31 -0.18 -2.23
CA HIS A 9 30.65 0.38 -2.40
C HIS A 9 31.61 -0.23 -1.35
N PRO A 10 32.88 -0.56 -1.68
CA PRO A 10 33.84 -1.18 -0.76
C PRO A 10 34.06 -0.45 0.57
N MET A 11 33.78 0.85 0.64
CA MET A 11 33.83 1.58 1.90
C MET A 11 32.95 0.99 3.01
N TYR A 12 31.86 0.28 2.64
CA TYR A 12 30.96 -0.38 3.58
C TYR A 12 31.42 -1.79 4.01
N ASP A 13 32.57 -2.25 3.53
CA ASP A 13 33.19 -3.50 4.00
C ASP A 13 33.79 -3.33 5.39
N LYS A 14 34.06 -2.08 5.80
CA LYS A 14 34.47 -1.76 7.17
C LYS A 14 33.29 -1.94 8.13
N PRO A 15 33.51 -2.57 9.30
CA PRO A 15 32.47 -2.72 10.29
C PRO A 15 31.91 -1.35 10.74
N ALA A 16 30.59 -1.23 10.78
CA ALA A 16 29.91 -0.10 11.42
C ALA A 16 30.02 -0.18 12.95
N ALA A 17 29.54 0.84 13.66
CA ALA A 17 29.58 0.87 15.13
C ALA A 17 28.92 -0.35 15.82
N ASN A 18 28.01 -1.03 15.14
CA ASN A 18 27.37 -2.28 15.61
C ASN A 18 28.16 -3.56 15.26
N GLY A 19 29.39 -3.43 14.77
CA GLY A 19 30.26 -4.55 14.38
C GLY A 19 29.89 -5.26 13.08
N LYS A 20 28.86 -4.80 12.34
CA LYS A 20 28.41 -5.43 11.08
C LYS A 20 28.94 -4.66 9.89
N SER A 21 29.39 -5.41 8.87
CA SER A 21 29.80 -4.87 7.57
C SER A 21 28.65 -4.88 6.58
N GLY A 22 28.74 -4.05 5.54
CA GLY A 22 27.79 -3.99 4.44
C GLY A 22 26.59 -3.07 4.69
N ILE A 23 25.64 -3.09 3.76
CA ILE A 23 24.39 -2.33 3.84
C ILE A 23 23.24 -3.33 4.07
N PRO A 24 22.67 -3.41 5.29
CA PRO A 24 21.59 -4.38 5.59
C PRO A 24 20.40 -4.27 4.62
N ALA A 25 20.01 -3.06 4.23
CA ALA A 25 18.91 -2.84 3.29
C ALA A 25 19.16 -3.48 1.90
N LEU A 26 20.42 -3.62 1.47
CA LEU A 26 20.72 -4.25 0.18
C LEU A 26 20.37 -5.74 0.18
N SER A 27 20.52 -6.43 1.31
CA SER A 27 20.17 -7.86 1.40
C SER A 27 18.70 -8.12 1.09
N GLU A 28 17.81 -7.19 1.46
CA GLU A 28 16.37 -7.28 1.22
C GLU A 28 15.99 -7.07 -0.26
N VAL A 29 16.75 -6.23 -0.97
CA VAL A 29 16.42 -5.82 -2.35
C VAL A 29 17.38 -6.36 -3.41
N LYS A 30 18.47 -7.01 -3.00
CA LYS A 30 19.54 -7.48 -3.91
C LYS A 30 18.99 -8.26 -5.10
N PHE A 31 18.04 -9.15 -4.87
CA PHE A 31 17.42 -9.99 -5.89
C PHE A 31 15.98 -9.56 -6.20
N SER A 32 15.76 -8.26 -6.28
CA SER A 32 14.47 -7.68 -6.67
C SER A 32 14.58 -6.97 -8.01
N LEU A 33 13.47 -6.91 -8.75
CA LEU A 33 13.33 -6.25 -10.04
C LEU A 33 12.39 -5.06 -9.91
N THR A 34 12.84 -3.87 -10.27
CA THR A 34 11.95 -2.72 -10.45
C THR A 34 11.34 -2.79 -11.85
N SER A 35 10.05 -3.13 -11.91
CA SER A 35 9.34 -3.36 -13.17
C SER A 35 8.74 -2.09 -13.76
N CYS A 36 8.40 -1.11 -12.90
CA CYS A 36 7.79 0.15 -13.31
C CYS A 36 8.13 1.30 -12.36
N ARG A 37 7.84 2.52 -12.81
CA ARG A 37 7.87 3.78 -12.07
C ARG A 37 6.54 4.50 -12.28
N GLY A 38 6.22 5.47 -11.39
CA GLY A 38 4.98 6.24 -11.43
C GLY A 38 3.81 5.54 -10.74
N CYS A 39 2.77 6.29 -10.42
CA CYS A 39 1.57 5.76 -9.78
C CYS A 39 0.36 6.66 -10.06
N PHE A 40 -0.65 6.16 -10.76
CA PHE A 40 -1.89 6.91 -10.98
C PHE A 40 -2.91 6.78 -9.82
N GLY A 41 -2.56 6.04 -8.76
CA GLY A 41 -3.40 5.94 -7.55
C GLY A 41 -3.61 7.27 -6.84
N ALA A 42 -2.60 8.14 -6.89
CA ALA A 42 -2.66 9.53 -6.43
C ALA A 42 -3.25 9.73 -5.01
N CYS A 43 -2.94 8.83 -4.08
CA CYS A 43 -3.35 8.95 -2.68
C CYS A 43 -2.88 10.29 -2.10
N SER A 44 -3.72 10.96 -1.32
CA SER A 44 -3.50 12.33 -0.85
C SER A 44 -2.25 12.51 0.03
N PHE A 45 -1.86 11.46 0.74
CA PHE A 45 -0.73 11.45 1.67
C PHE A 45 0.60 11.01 1.04
N CYS A 46 0.59 10.48 -0.20
CA CYS A 46 1.73 9.82 -0.79
C CYS A 46 2.53 10.74 -1.72
N ALA A 47 3.84 10.88 -1.48
CA ALA A 47 4.72 11.68 -2.31
C ALA A 47 5.18 10.96 -3.61
N ILE A 48 4.93 9.66 -3.77
CA ILE A 48 5.33 8.91 -4.97
C ILE A 48 4.78 9.55 -6.24
N THR A 49 3.51 9.93 -6.21
CA THR A 49 2.87 10.63 -7.34
C THR A 49 3.56 11.95 -7.67
N PHE A 50 4.06 12.65 -6.66
CA PHE A 50 4.72 13.93 -6.82
C PHE A 50 6.10 13.76 -7.46
N HIS A 51 6.95 12.85 -6.98
CA HIS A 51 8.33 12.73 -7.46
C HIS A 51 8.52 11.73 -8.61
N GLN A 52 7.62 10.76 -8.83
CA GLN A 52 7.70 9.81 -9.95
C GLN A 52 6.65 10.07 -11.04
N GLY A 53 5.67 10.94 -10.75
CA GLY A 53 4.57 11.25 -11.65
C GLY A 53 3.43 10.23 -11.60
N ARG A 54 2.35 10.58 -12.32
CA ARG A 54 1.11 9.78 -12.40
C ARG A 54 1.02 8.88 -13.63
N ARG A 55 1.98 8.96 -14.53
CA ARG A 55 2.12 8.04 -15.65
C ARG A 55 2.94 6.84 -15.26
N ILE A 56 2.59 5.69 -15.80
CA ILE A 56 3.36 4.48 -15.59
C ILE A 56 4.44 4.37 -16.67
N GLN A 57 5.68 4.19 -16.22
CA GLN A 57 6.82 3.92 -17.06
C GLN A 57 7.30 2.50 -16.78
N SER A 58 6.85 1.56 -17.61
CA SER A 58 7.20 0.15 -17.48
C SER A 58 8.45 -0.20 -18.24
N ARG A 59 9.26 -1.06 -17.66
CA ARG A 59 10.37 -1.69 -18.37
C ARG A 59 9.84 -2.83 -19.25
N SER A 60 10.49 -3.05 -20.40
CA SER A 60 10.17 -4.16 -21.28
C SER A 60 10.43 -5.51 -20.61
N HIS A 61 9.70 -6.54 -21.04
CA HIS A 61 9.92 -7.91 -20.57
C HIS A 61 11.36 -8.37 -20.82
N ASN A 62 11.90 -8.09 -22.01
CA ASN A 62 13.29 -8.47 -22.35
C ASN A 62 14.30 -7.89 -21.35
N SER A 63 14.19 -6.59 -21.04
CA SER A 63 15.07 -5.92 -20.06
C SER A 63 15.02 -6.58 -18.69
N LEU A 64 13.82 -6.99 -18.24
CA LEU A 64 13.63 -7.62 -16.94
C LEU A 64 14.10 -9.08 -16.92
N VAL A 65 13.85 -9.82 -18.00
CA VAL A 65 14.33 -11.21 -18.17
C VAL A 65 15.85 -11.26 -18.24
N GLU A 66 16.47 -10.36 -19.01
CA GLU A 66 17.95 -10.26 -19.06
C GLU A 66 18.55 -9.96 -17.70
N GLU A 67 17.97 -9.01 -16.94
CA GLU A 67 18.42 -8.68 -15.60
C GLU A 67 18.26 -9.87 -14.65
N ALA A 68 17.10 -10.54 -14.67
CA ALA A 68 16.85 -11.73 -13.86
C ALA A 68 17.83 -12.88 -14.22
N THR A 69 18.10 -13.08 -15.51
CA THR A 69 19.08 -14.08 -15.97
C THR A 69 20.49 -13.78 -15.48
N LYS A 70 20.89 -12.49 -15.42
CA LYS A 70 22.15 -12.09 -14.79
C LYS A 70 22.17 -12.37 -13.30
N MET A 71 21.03 -12.19 -12.60
CA MET A 71 20.93 -12.51 -11.15
C MET A 71 21.18 -13.99 -10.86
N THR A 72 20.72 -14.91 -11.74
CA THR A 72 20.91 -16.35 -11.52
C THR A 72 22.38 -16.78 -11.52
N LYS A 73 23.27 -15.94 -12.04
CA LYS A 73 24.74 -16.18 -12.07
C LYS A 73 25.46 -15.66 -10.81
N ASP A 74 24.77 -14.90 -9.94
CA ASP A 74 25.36 -14.41 -8.68
C ASP A 74 25.47 -15.59 -7.69
N LYS A 75 26.65 -15.75 -7.07
CA LYS A 75 26.94 -16.84 -6.12
C LYS A 75 25.98 -16.89 -4.90
N ASP A 76 25.40 -15.73 -4.56
CA ASP A 76 24.49 -15.60 -3.43
C ASP A 76 23.03 -15.88 -3.83
N PHE A 77 22.74 -16.03 -5.13
CA PHE A 77 21.37 -16.30 -5.60
C PHE A 77 20.94 -17.73 -5.24
N LYS A 78 19.86 -17.85 -4.48
CA LYS A 78 19.31 -19.13 -4.01
C LYS A 78 18.08 -19.61 -4.79
N GLY A 79 17.80 -18.99 -5.93
CA GLY A 79 16.66 -19.28 -6.78
C GLY A 79 15.42 -18.41 -6.49
N TYR A 80 15.54 -17.37 -5.70
CA TYR A 80 14.41 -16.54 -5.28
C TYR A 80 14.55 -15.13 -5.82
N ILE A 81 13.60 -14.72 -6.68
CA ILE A 81 13.39 -13.30 -7.00
C ILE A 81 12.48 -12.76 -5.91
N HIS A 82 13.00 -11.84 -5.09
CA HIS A 82 12.34 -11.39 -3.86
C HIS A 82 11.16 -10.46 -4.13
N ASP A 83 11.20 -9.72 -5.24
CA ASP A 83 10.13 -8.83 -5.66
C ASP A 83 10.21 -8.52 -7.16
N VAL A 84 9.05 -8.44 -7.81
CA VAL A 84 8.90 -7.88 -9.15
C VAL A 84 7.92 -6.74 -9.05
N GLY A 85 8.39 -5.57 -8.69
CA GLY A 85 7.51 -4.51 -8.23
C GLY A 85 7.88 -3.12 -8.72
N GLY A 86 7.31 -2.17 -8.03
CA GLY A 86 7.44 -0.74 -8.24
C GLY A 86 6.67 0.00 -7.16
N PRO A 87 6.34 1.30 -7.36
CA PRO A 87 5.50 2.04 -6.43
C PRO A 87 4.15 1.37 -6.16
N THR A 88 3.63 0.67 -7.16
CA THR A 88 2.46 -0.22 -7.10
C THR A 88 2.72 -1.37 -8.07
N ALA A 89 2.87 -2.57 -7.55
CA ALA A 89 3.39 -3.71 -8.31
C ALA A 89 2.52 -4.05 -9.54
N ASN A 90 1.21 -3.98 -9.40
CA ASN A 90 0.26 -4.33 -10.46
C ASN A 90 -0.09 -3.19 -11.41
N PHE A 91 0.67 -2.08 -11.40
CA PHE A 91 0.54 -1.02 -12.40
C PHE A 91 1.62 -1.19 -13.47
N ARG A 92 1.20 -1.67 -14.65
CA ARG A 92 2.10 -1.90 -15.77
C ARG A 92 1.82 -1.01 -16.99
N ASN A 93 0.63 -0.41 -17.05
CA ASN A 93 0.19 0.42 -18.16
C ASN A 93 -0.32 1.78 -17.66
N ASP A 94 -0.40 2.77 -18.55
CA ASP A 94 -1.10 4.02 -18.27
C ASP A 94 -2.57 3.74 -17.91
N ALA A 95 -3.17 4.59 -17.08
CA ALA A 95 -4.53 4.38 -16.58
C ALA A 95 -5.58 4.37 -17.71
N CYS A 96 -5.34 5.09 -18.82
CA CYS A 96 -6.25 5.16 -19.97
C CYS A 96 -5.53 5.76 -21.19
N GLU A 97 -6.15 5.65 -22.36
CA GLU A 97 -5.60 6.22 -23.60
C GLU A 97 -5.40 7.73 -23.55
N TYR A 98 -6.32 8.47 -22.91
CA TYR A 98 -6.14 9.90 -22.71
C TYR A 98 -4.83 10.21 -21.96
N GLN A 99 -4.57 9.48 -20.88
CA GLN A 99 -3.34 9.66 -20.08
C GLN A 99 -2.09 9.33 -20.91
N LYS A 100 -2.15 8.32 -21.74
CA LYS A 100 -1.05 7.92 -22.61
C LYS A 100 -0.64 9.03 -23.59
N ILE A 101 -1.62 9.76 -24.13
CA ILE A 101 -1.40 10.81 -25.13
C ILE A 101 -1.17 12.17 -24.48
N ASN A 102 -2.01 12.57 -23.51
CA ASN A 102 -2.10 13.92 -22.99
C ASN A 102 -1.49 14.07 -21.58
N GLY A 103 -0.99 12.98 -21.00
CA GLY A 103 -0.54 12.97 -19.61
C GLY A 103 -1.67 12.89 -18.60
N ALA A 104 -1.34 13.09 -17.32
CA ALA A 104 -2.30 12.94 -16.23
C ALA A 104 -3.30 14.10 -16.17
N CYS A 105 -4.57 13.78 -15.97
CA CYS A 105 -5.62 14.79 -15.78
C CYS A 105 -5.34 15.65 -14.55
N LYS A 106 -5.48 16.98 -14.66
CA LYS A 106 -5.27 17.91 -13.54
C LYS A 106 -6.29 17.72 -12.42
N ASN A 107 -7.57 17.59 -12.76
CA ASN A 107 -8.69 17.66 -11.81
C ASN A 107 -9.47 16.35 -11.66
N LYS A 108 -8.96 15.24 -12.19
CA LYS A 108 -9.62 13.92 -12.09
C LYS A 108 -8.69 12.90 -11.44
N ASP A 109 -9.27 12.05 -10.62
CA ASP A 109 -8.62 10.88 -10.07
C ASP A 109 -8.92 9.66 -10.92
N CYS A 110 -7.92 8.81 -11.12
CA CYS A 110 -8.12 7.56 -11.84
C CYS A 110 -8.81 6.51 -10.95
N LEU A 111 -8.42 6.48 -9.69
CA LEU A 111 -8.95 5.59 -8.65
C LEU A 111 -9.52 6.43 -7.50
N GLY A 112 -10.01 5.78 -6.45
CA GLY A 112 -10.61 6.41 -5.28
C GLY A 112 -12.03 5.91 -5.06
N VAL A 113 -12.83 6.67 -4.31
CA VAL A 113 -14.24 6.31 -4.00
C VAL A 113 -15.06 6.13 -5.28
N ASN A 114 -14.85 7.03 -6.25
CA ASN A 114 -15.52 6.98 -7.55
C ASN A 114 -14.46 6.86 -8.66
N PRO A 115 -14.07 5.64 -9.06
CA PRO A 115 -13.08 5.45 -10.11
C PRO A 115 -13.52 6.07 -11.44
N CYS A 116 -12.54 6.59 -12.18
CA CYS A 116 -12.80 7.15 -13.51
C CYS A 116 -13.25 6.05 -14.47
N LYS A 117 -14.36 6.26 -15.18
CA LYS A 117 -14.93 5.30 -16.14
C LYS A 117 -13.99 4.94 -17.30
N ASN A 118 -13.01 5.80 -17.59
CA ASN A 118 -12.04 5.60 -18.65
C ASN A 118 -10.83 4.77 -18.23
N VAL A 119 -10.73 4.37 -16.97
CA VAL A 119 -9.61 3.52 -16.52
C VAL A 119 -9.71 2.16 -17.21
N LYS A 120 -8.64 1.82 -17.92
CA LYS A 120 -8.47 0.49 -18.51
C LYS A 120 -7.77 -0.41 -17.51
N VAL A 121 -8.47 -1.46 -17.14
CA VAL A 121 -7.93 -2.44 -16.18
C VAL A 121 -7.52 -3.69 -16.94
N SER A 122 -6.26 -4.07 -16.81
CA SER A 122 -5.75 -5.34 -17.32
C SER A 122 -4.44 -5.68 -16.60
N HIS A 123 -4.31 -6.93 -16.21
CA HIS A 123 -3.09 -7.48 -15.62
C HIS A 123 -2.38 -8.47 -16.56
N THR A 124 -2.85 -8.64 -17.81
CA THR A 124 -2.30 -9.61 -18.77
C THR A 124 -0.81 -9.45 -18.97
N ASP A 125 -0.32 -8.20 -19.22
CA ASP A 125 1.11 -7.91 -19.36
C ASP A 125 1.92 -8.33 -18.11
N TYR A 126 1.34 -8.15 -16.93
CA TYR A 126 2.02 -8.51 -15.69
C TYR A 126 2.07 -10.02 -15.48
N VAL A 127 0.98 -10.74 -15.78
CA VAL A 127 0.94 -12.21 -15.75
C VAL A 127 1.99 -12.81 -16.70
N GLU A 128 2.04 -12.32 -17.94
CA GLU A 128 3.02 -12.76 -18.92
C GLU A 128 4.47 -12.53 -18.47
N LEU A 129 4.75 -11.36 -17.88
CA LEU A 129 6.06 -11.06 -17.31
C LEU A 129 6.43 -12.04 -16.20
N LEU A 130 5.52 -12.27 -15.25
CA LEU A 130 5.74 -13.17 -14.12
C LEU A 130 5.98 -14.61 -14.57
N GLN A 131 5.25 -15.06 -15.58
CA GLN A 131 5.45 -16.40 -16.19
C GLN A 131 6.82 -16.50 -16.86
N LYS A 132 7.24 -15.50 -17.64
CA LYS A 132 8.58 -15.46 -18.26
C LYS A 132 9.68 -15.53 -17.20
N LEU A 133 9.54 -14.80 -16.11
CA LEU A 133 10.52 -14.80 -15.01
C LEU A 133 10.58 -16.13 -14.26
N ARG A 134 9.44 -16.81 -14.07
CA ARG A 134 9.40 -18.15 -13.44
C ARG A 134 10.05 -19.23 -14.29
N ASN A 135 10.05 -19.05 -15.61
CA ASN A 135 10.60 -20.03 -16.56
C ASN A 135 12.11 -19.88 -16.79
N ILE A 136 12.78 -18.87 -16.15
CA ILE A 136 14.22 -18.72 -16.24
C ILE A 136 14.92 -19.89 -15.51
N PRO A 137 15.90 -20.57 -16.11
CA PRO A 137 16.66 -21.60 -15.44
C PRO A 137 17.24 -21.12 -14.10
N ASN A 138 17.22 -21.97 -13.08
CA ASN A 138 17.63 -21.72 -11.70
C ASN A 138 16.73 -20.75 -10.90
N VAL A 139 15.64 -20.24 -11.45
CA VAL A 139 14.61 -19.52 -10.70
C VAL A 139 13.61 -20.53 -10.12
N LYS A 140 13.53 -20.60 -8.80
CA LYS A 140 12.60 -21.49 -8.07
C LYS A 140 11.29 -20.78 -7.73
N LYS A 141 11.35 -19.50 -7.35
CA LYS A 141 10.19 -18.69 -6.99
C LYS A 141 10.39 -17.23 -7.37
N VAL A 142 9.29 -16.60 -7.75
CA VAL A 142 9.19 -15.17 -8.03
C VAL A 142 8.13 -14.60 -7.10
N PHE A 143 8.51 -13.71 -6.20
CA PHE A 143 7.60 -13.11 -5.24
C PHE A 143 7.20 -11.69 -5.65
N ILE A 144 6.04 -11.25 -5.15
CA ILE A 144 5.56 -9.88 -5.18
C ILE A 144 5.46 -9.43 -3.73
N ARG A 145 6.38 -8.53 -3.31
CA ARG A 145 6.43 -7.94 -1.97
C ARG A 145 6.06 -6.46 -1.96
N SER A 146 6.23 -5.78 -3.09
CA SER A 146 5.71 -4.44 -3.31
C SER A 146 4.19 -4.45 -3.20
N GLY A 147 3.62 -3.38 -2.63
CA GLY A 147 2.18 -3.28 -2.45
C GLY A 147 1.42 -3.36 -3.77
N ILE A 148 0.32 -4.09 -3.78
CA ILE A 148 -0.64 -4.10 -4.88
C ILE A 148 -1.81 -3.16 -4.58
N ARG A 149 -2.38 -2.58 -5.62
CA ARG A 149 -3.65 -1.84 -5.53
C ARG A 149 -4.78 -2.85 -5.65
N PHE A 150 -5.32 -3.24 -4.51
CA PHE A 150 -6.42 -4.19 -4.43
C PHE A 150 -7.70 -3.66 -5.11
N ASP A 151 -7.97 -2.35 -5.02
CA ASP A 151 -9.11 -1.72 -5.68
C ASP A 151 -8.99 -1.80 -7.22
N TYR A 152 -7.79 -1.59 -7.79
CA TYR A 152 -7.55 -1.78 -9.21
C TYR A 152 -7.66 -3.27 -9.60
N LEU A 153 -7.17 -4.17 -8.75
CA LEU A 153 -7.31 -5.62 -8.97
C LEU A 153 -8.78 -6.06 -8.97
N MET A 154 -9.60 -5.52 -8.06
CA MET A 154 -11.02 -5.85 -7.99
C MET A 154 -11.83 -5.34 -9.20
N MET A 155 -11.37 -4.27 -9.87
CA MET A 155 -11.96 -3.76 -11.10
C MET A 155 -11.67 -4.65 -12.31
N ASP A 156 -10.68 -5.54 -12.26
CA ASP A 156 -10.38 -6.46 -13.35
C ASP A 156 -11.45 -7.57 -13.41
N LYS A 157 -12.07 -7.70 -14.58
CA LYS A 157 -13.05 -8.76 -14.83
C LYS A 157 -12.37 -10.12 -14.99
N ASP A 158 -11.14 -10.12 -15.51
CA ASP A 158 -10.31 -11.31 -15.62
C ASP A 158 -9.63 -11.59 -14.27
N LYS A 159 -9.98 -12.69 -13.65
CA LYS A 159 -9.43 -13.11 -12.35
C LYS A 159 -8.12 -13.90 -12.45
N THR A 160 -7.58 -14.06 -13.66
CA THR A 160 -6.34 -14.80 -13.92
C THR A 160 -5.19 -14.29 -13.06
N PHE A 161 -4.98 -12.98 -13.02
CA PHE A 161 -3.90 -12.41 -12.19
C PHE A 161 -4.12 -12.66 -10.69
N PHE A 162 -5.34 -12.58 -10.20
CA PHE A 162 -5.59 -12.80 -8.76
C PHE A 162 -5.27 -14.25 -8.38
N THR A 163 -5.70 -15.21 -9.19
CA THR A 163 -5.37 -16.64 -9.00
C THR A 163 -3.87 -16.88 -9.13
N GLU A 164 -3.22 -16.32 -10.16
CA GLU A 164 -1.77 -16.43 -10.39
C GLU A 164 -0.97 -15.88 -9.19
N LEU A 165 -1.38 -14.71 -8.68
CA LEU A 165 -0.78 -14.08 -7.49
C LEU A 165 -0.80 -15.03 -6.29
N CYS A 166 -1.98 -15.54 -5.93
CA CYS A 166 -2.14 -16.45 -4.79
C CYS A 166 -1.40 -17.77 -4.99
N LYS A 167 -1.44 -18.31 -6.21
CA LYS A 167 -0.85 -19.61 -6.51
C LYS A 167 0.67 -19.60 -6.47
N HIS A 168 1.31 -18.54 -6.97
CA HIS A 168 2.74 -18.55 -7.28
C HIS A 168 3.57 -17.46 -6.62
N HIS A 169 2.99 -16.30 -6.24
CA HIS A 169 3.78 -15.10 -5.98
C HIS A 169 3.72 -14.58 -4.55
N ILE A 170 3.01 -15.26 -3.66
CA ILE A 170 2.92 -14.90 -2.24
C ILE A 170 3.74 -15.89 -1.40
N SER A 171 4.58 -15.36 -0.50
CA SER A 171 5.45 -16.14 0.39
C SER A 171 4.81 -16.48 1.75
N GLY A 172 3.47 -16.51 1.84
CA GLY A 172 2.70 -16.72 3.06
C GLY A 172 1.95 -15.49 3.55
N GLN A 173 2.43 -14.29 3.25
CA GLN A 173 1.78 -13.02 3.62
C GLN A 173 1.70 -12.08 2.42
N LEU A 174 0.53 -11.48 2.23
CA LEU A 174 0.31 -10.41 1.26
C LEU A 174 0.06 -9.10 2.01
N LYS A 175 0.95 -8.13 1.81
CA LYS A 175 0.82 -6.79 2.37
C LYS A 175 -0.12 -5.96 1.50
N VAL A 176 -1.14 -5.38 2.11
CA VAL A 176 -2.12 -4.51 1.45
C VAL A 176 -2.37 -3.27 2.29
N ALA A 177 -2.79 -2.20 1.66
CA ALA A 177 -2.94 -0.91 2.31
C ALA A 177 -4.38 -0.39 2.21
N PRO A 178 -5.35 -0.88 3.02
CA PRO A 178 -6.66 -0.28 3.13
C PRO A 178 -6.61 1.13 3.74
N GLU A 179 -5.63 1.41 4.60
CA GLU A 179 -5.31 2.65 5.29
C GLU A 179 -6.30 3.05 6.38
N HIS A 180 -7.60 2.86 6.18
CA HIS A 180 -8.67 3.18 7.12
C HIS A 180 -9.93 2.35 6.82
N VAL A 181 -10.95 2.40 7.70
CA VAL A 181 -12.25 1.75 7.47
C VAL A 181 -13.40 2.77 7.32
N ASN A 182 -13.20 4.01 7.75
CA ASN A 182 -14.21 5.06 7.63
C ASN A 182 -14.15 5.70 6.24
N ASP A 183 -15.26 5.65 5.50
CA ASP A 183 -15.31 6.11 4.10
C ASP A 183 -15.10 7.61 3.93
N ASN A 184 -15.42 8.45 4.94
CA ASN A 184 -15.13 9.87 4.88
C ASN A 184 -13.60 10.13 4.94
N VAL A 185 -12.89 9.37 5.78
CA VAL A 185 -11.43 9.43 5.85
C VAL A 185 -10.82 8.90 4.56
N LEU A 186 -11.31 7.76 4.06
CA LEU A 186 -10.85 7.16 2.79
C LEU A 186 -11.07 8.09 1.60
N ARG A 187 -12.17 8.85 1.57
CA ARG A 187 -12.41 9.89 0.56
C ARG A 187 -11.33 10.98 0.59
N LEU A 188 -10.96 11.46 1.77
CA LEU A 188 -9.89 12.45 1.94
C LEU A 188 -8.51 11.85 1.62
N MET A 189 -8.30 10.57 1.90
CA MET A 189 -7.12 9.81 1.48
C MET A 189 -7.06 9.54 -0.03
N ARG A 190 -8.17 9.73 -0.76
CA ARG A 190 -8.34 9.37 -2.18
C ARG A 190 -8.15 7.87 -2.42
N LYS A 191 -8.68 7.07 -1.50
CA LYS A 191 -8.73 5.60 -1.55
C LYS A 191 -10.13 5.14 -1.92
N SER A 192 -10.28 3.89 -2.30
CA SER A 192 -11.59 3.24 -2.48
C SER A 192 -12.35 3.15 -1.15
N THR A 193 -13.65 2.92 -1.21
CA THR A 193 -14.45 2.64 -0.02
C THR A 193 -13.98 1.38 0.68
N HIS A 194 -14.25 1.29 1.99
CA HIS A 194 -13.89 0.12 2.78
C HIS A 194 -14.53 -1.17 2.27
N LYS A 195 -15.74 -1.08 1.76
CA LYS A 195 -16.44 -2.22 1.14
C LYS A 195 -15.62 -2.92 0.04
N VAL A 196 -14.87 -2.17 -0.76
CA VAL A 196 -14.00 -2.76 -1.79
C VAL A 196 -12.88 -3.60 -1.18
N TYR A 197 -12.37 -3.17 -0.02
CA TYR A 197 -11.37 -3.96 0.72
C TYR A 197 -11.98 -5.24 1.31
N GLU A 198 -13.19 -5.17 1.88
CA GLU A 198 -13.88 -6.37 2.38
C GLU A 198 -14.09 -7.38 1.25
N GLN A 199 -14.62 -6.94 0.10
CA GLN A 199 -14.78 -7.79 -1.08
C GLN A 199 -13.47 -8.42 -1.56
N PHE A 200 -12.37 -7.65 -1.53
CA PHE A 200 -11.05 -8.18 -1.85
C PHE A 200 -10.60 -9.24 -0.85
N SER A 201 -10.83 -9.01 0.44
CA SER A 201 -10.46 -9.97 1.51
C SER A 201 -11.23 -11.29 1.36
N ASP A 202 -12.54 -11.21 1.13
CA ASP A 202 -13.39 -12.38 0.92
C ASP A 202 -12.95 -13.21 -0.30
N GLU A 203 -12.65 -12.52 -1.41
CA GLU A 203 -12.18 -13.18 -2.64
C GLU A 203 -10.78 -13.78 -2.46
N TYR A 204 -9.90 -13.11 -1.72
CA TYR A 204 -8.58 -13.64 -1.37
C TYR A 204 -8.68 -14.92 -0.55
N GLU A 205 -9.56 -14.96 0.45
CA GLU A 205 -9.80 -16.15 1.27
C GLU A 205 -10.39 -17.29 0.43
N ARG A 206 -11.37 -16.98 -0.44
CA ARG A 206 -11.97 -17.97 -1.34
C ARG A 206 -10.93 -18.63 -2.22
N ILE A 207 -10.10 -17.83 -2.91
CA ILE A 207 -9.04 -18.33 -3.80
C ILE A 207 -8.03 -19.18 -3.01
N ASN A 208 -7.61 -18.73 -1.83
CA ASN A 208 -6.66 -19.49 -1.01
C ASN A 208 -7.23 -20.83 -0.56
N LYS A 209 -8.51 -20.88 -0.19
CA LYS A 209 -9.20 -22.12 0.17
C LYS A 209 -9.26 -23.09 -1.01
N GLU A 210 -9.60 -22.61 -2.20
CA GLU A 210 -9.65 -23.42 -3.43
C GLU A 210 -8.26 -23.96 -3.81
N LEU A 211 -7.21 -23.16 -3.59
CA LEU A 211 -5.82 -23.57 -3.88
C LEU A 211 -5.18 -24.39 -2.76
N GLY A 212 -5.86 -24.62 -1.63
CA GLY A 212 -5.31 -25.28 -0.45
C GLY A 212 -4.12 -24.52 0.17
N LYS A 213 -4.10 -23.19 0.08
CA LYS A 213 -3.00 -22.35 0.59
C LYS A 213 -3.32 -21.78 1.96
N LYS A 214 -2.28 -21.69 2.81
CA LYS A 214 -2.34 -20.97 4.08
C LYS A 214 -1.59 -19.65 3.95
N GLN A 215 -2.27 -18.63 3.46
CA GLN A 215 -1.71 -17.29 3.25
C GLN A 215 -2.59 -16.27 3.95
N PHE A 216 -1.95 -15.21 4.49
CA PHE A 216 -2.62 -14.21 5.31
C PHE A 216 -2.47 -12.81 4.71
N LEU A 217 -3.49 -11.99 4.86
CA LEU A 217 -3.39 -10.56 4.59
C LEU A 217 -2.73 -9.85 5.77
N VAL A 218 -1.86 -8.90 5.46
CA VAL A 218 -1.27 -7.98 6.43
C VAL A 218 -1.68 -6.56 6.04
N PRO A 219 -2.83 -6.09 6.56
CA PRO A 219 -3.34 -4.76 6.24
C PRO A 219 -2.57 -3.68 6.99
N TYR A 220 -2.25 -2.58 6.27
CA TYR A 220 -1.68 -1.37 6.84
C TYR A 220 -2.74 -0.31 7.08
N TYR A 221 -2.64 0.35 8.24
CA TYR A 221 -3.52 1.45 8.65
C TYR A 221 -2.72 2.68 9.02
N ILE A 222 -3.29 3.86 8.74
CA ILE A 222 -2.71 5.16 9.09
C ILE A 222 -3.56 5.81 10.18
N ALA A 223 -2.95 6.09 11.33
CA ALA A 223 -3.56 6.88 12.40
C ALA A 223 -3.32 8.38 12.17
N GLY A 224 -4.28 9.22 12.55
CA GLY A 224 -4.14 10.68 12.56
C GLY A 224 -4.09 11.36 11.18
N HIS A 225 -4.55 10.68 10.11
CA HIS A 225 -4.69 11.33 8.81
C HIS A 225 -5.73 12.47 8.88
N PRO A 226 -5.56 13.61 8.16
CA PRO A 226 -6.61 14.62 8.05
C PRO A 226 -7.97 14.00 7.72
N GLY A 227 -8.98 14.36 8.53
CA GLY A 227 -10.32 13.79 8.51
C GLY A 227 -10.55 12.65 9.50
N ALA A 228 -9.51 12.07 10.10
CA ALA A 228 -9.64 11.04 11.12
C ALA A 228 -9.73 11.67 12.52
N ASP A 229 -10.91 11.64 13.11
CA ASP A 229 -11.16 11.96 14.52
C ASP A 229 -11.12 10.68 15.39
N LEU A 230 -11.33 10.82 16.69
CA LEU A 230 -11.38 9.70 17.62
C LEU A 230 -12.49 8.70 17.29
N SER A 231 -13.66 9.18 16.82
CA SER A 231 -14.76 8.30 16.46
C SER A 231 -14.42 7.43 15.26
N ALA A 232 -13.77 8.01 14.24
CA ALA A 232 -13.28 7.24 13.09
C ALA A 232 -12.19 6.22 13.47
N ALA A 233 -11.33 6.56 14.44
CA ALA A 233 -10.34 5.60 14.98
C ALA A 233 -11.00 4.45 15.76
N VAL A 234 -12.11 4.71 16.46
CA VAL A 234 -12.91 3.65 17.11
C VAL A 234 -13.52 2.71 16.08
N ASP A 235 -13.96 3.21 14.91
CA ASP A 235 -14.45 2.35 13.83
C ASP A 235 -13.36 1.37 13.35
N VAL A 236 -12.11 1.83 13.24
CA VAL A 236 -10.97 0.94 12.93
C VAL A 236 -10.81 -0.11 14.04
N ALA A 237 -10.80 0.29 15.31
CA ALA A 237 -10.65 -0.65 16.43
C ALA A 237 -11.73 -1.74 16.44
N LEU A 238 -12.98 -1.37 16.17
CA LEU A 238 -14.10 -2.32 16.07
C LEU A 238 -13.93 -3.29 14.90
N TYR A 239 -13.48 -2.80 13.76
CA TYR A 239 -13.19 -3.65 12.60
C TYR A 239 -12.05 -4.64 12.89
N LEU A 240 -10.96 -4.16 13.49
CA LEU A 240 -9.84 -5.00 13.89
C LEU A 240 -10.27 -6.08 14.90
N LYS A 241 -11.13 -5.73 15.86
CA LYS A 241 -11.71 -6.70 16.81
C LYS A 241 -12.56 -7.75 16.08
N LYS A 242 -13.41 -7.31 15.13
CA LYS A 242 -14.27 -8.21 14.33
C LYS A 242 -13.45 -9.21 13.52
N THR A 243 -12.35 -8.76 12.91
CA THR A 243 -11.51 -9.61 12.05
C THR A 243 -10.47 -10.43 12.82
N GLY A 244 -10.30 -10.16 14.12
CA GLY A 244 -9.27 -10.82 14.93
C GLY A 244 -7.83 -10.42 14.60
N PHE A 245 -7.63 -9.45 13.71
CA PHE A 245 -6.32 -8.94 13.35
C PHE A 245 -6.05 -7.60 14.04
N VAL A 246 -4.96 -7.52 14.80
CA VAL A 246 -4.49 -6.26 15.38
C VAL A 246 -3.06 -6.01 14.92
N PRO A 247 -2.77 -4.86 14.27
CA PRO A 247 -1.44 -4.60 13.74
C PRO A 247 -0.40 -4.39 14.85
N ASP A 248 0.75 -5.04 14.74
CA ASP A 248 1.89 -4.80 15.64
C ASP A 248 2.45 -3.39 15.45
N GLN A 249 2.44 -2.91 14.21
CA GLN A 249 2.91 -1.57 13.84
C GLN A 249 1.78 -0.78 13.19
N VAL A 250 1.58 0.44 13.66
CA VAL A 250 0.66 1.42 13.10
C VAL A 250 1.46 2.58 12.54
N GLN A 251 1.15 2.98 11.32
CA GLN A 251 1.75 4.15 10.70
C GLN A 251 1.02 5.40 11.20
N ASP A 252 1.73 6.32 11.84
CA ASP A 252 1.19 7.67 12.07
C ASP A 252 1.24 8.47 10.78
N PHE A 253 0.24 9.29 10.55
CA PHE A 253 0.29 10.26 9.47
C PHE A 253 1.50 11.17 9.64
N TYR A 254 2.33 11.19 8.61
CA TYR A 254 3.48 12.07 8.50
C TYR A 254 3.23 13.10 7.39
N PRO A 255 3.25 14.43 7.70
CA PRO A 255 3.02 15.46 6.70
C PRO A 255 4.16 15.53 5.68
N THR A 256 4.06 14.71 4.63
CA THR A 256 5.08 14.66 3.59
C THR A 256 4.97 15.87 2.66
N PRO A 257 6.04 16.67 2.47
CA PRO A 257 6.04 17.83 1.59
C PRO A 257 5.52 17.50 0.18
N GLY A 258 4.72 18.41 -0.40
CA GLY A 258 4.13 18.26 -1.72
C GLY A 258 2.87 17.41 -1.78
N SER A 259 2.45 16.76 -0.68
CA SER A 259 1.22 15.96 -0.66
C SER A 259 -0.01 16.82 -0.32
N LEU A 260 -1.18 16.43 -0.88
CA LEU A 260 -2.45 17.08 -0.57
C LEU A 260 -2.83 16.97 0.91
N ALA A 261 -2.53 15.82 1.52
CA ALA A 261 -2.80 15.62 2.94
C ALA A 261 -1.98 16.56 3.82
N THR A 262 -0.77 16.92 3.42
CA THR A 262 0.02 17.94 4.13
C THR A 262 -0.62 19.31 4.03
N CYS A 263 -1.16 19.68 2.86
CA CYS A 263 -1.94 20.91 2.71
C CYS A 263 -3.16 20.88 3.66
N MET A 264 -3.95 19.81 3.65
CA MET A 264 -5.09 19.67 4.58
C MET A 264 -4.66 19.73 6.05
N TYR A 265 -3.54 19.13 6.40
CA TYR A 265 -3.02 19.11 7.77
C TYR A 265 -2.71 20.52 8.31
N TRP A 266 -2.11 21.37 7.46
CA TRP A 266 -1.73 22.72 7.87
C TRP A 266 -2.86 23.72 7.80
N THR A 267 -3.71 23.61 6.75
CA THR A 267 -4.78 24.60 6.49
C THR A 267 -6.12 24.22 7.11
N GLU A 268 -6.33 22.96 7.49
CA GLU A 268 -7.63 22.39 7.88
C GLU A 268 -8.70 22.53 6.78
N LEU A 269 -8.26 22.62 5.52
CA LEU A 269 -9.11 22.79 4.36
C LEU A 269 -8.81 21.73 3.30
N ASN A 270 -9.84 21.24 2.61
CA ASN A 270 -9.68 20.38 1.45
C ASN A 270 -9.49 21.27 0.19
N PRO A 271 -8.28 21.35 -0.38
CA PRO A 271 -8.00 22.26 -1.50
C PRO A 271 -8.70 21.82 -2.81
N ARG A 272 -9.32 20.65 -2.83
CA ARG A 272 -9.99 20.10 -4.02
C ARG A 272 -11.51 20.19 -3.96
N LYS A 273 -12.08 20.66 -2.87
CA LYS A 273 -13.54 20.76 -2.73
C LYS A 273 -13.93 22.13 -2.22
N LYS A 274 -14.67 22.85 -3.05
CA LYS A 274 -15.31 24.12 -2.71
C LYS A 274 -16.78 23.92 -2.37
N ASN A 275 -17.23 24.65 -1.37
CA ASN A 275 -18.62 24.82 -1.01
C ASN A 275 -19.34 25.75 -2.00
N ALA A 276 -20.66 25.82 -1.92
CA ALA A 276 -21.45 26.68 -2.77
C ALA A 276 -21.13 28.20 -2.61
N ASP A 277 -20.68 28.59 -1.43
CA ASP A 277 -20.25 29.97 -1.11
C ASP A 277 -18.81 30.30 -1.56
N GLY A 278 -18.12 29.34 -2.24
CA GLY A 278 -16.77 29.50 -2.73
C GLY A 278 -15.67 29.20 -1.71
N THR A 279 -16.02 28.98 -0.43
CA THR A 279 -15.05 28.54 0.60
C THR A 279 -14.62 27.11 0.39
N PHE A 280 -13.48 26.70 0.95
CA PHE A 280 -13.06 25.31 0.92
C PHE A 280 -13.73 24.48 2.02
N GLU A 281 -13.98 23.19 1.73
CA GLU A 281 -14.47 22.22 2.71
C GLU A 281 -13.52 22.14 3.90
N LYS A 282 -14.04 22.33 5.12
CA LYS A 282 -13.26 22.16 6.36
C LYS A 282 -12.92 20.71 6.59
N VAL A 283 -11.71 20.44 7.07
CA VAL A 283 -11.20 19.12 7.37
C VAL A 283 -10.73 19.09 8.81
N TYR A 284 -11.21 18.10 9.56
CA TYR A 284 -10.72 17.85 10.90
C TYR A 284 -9.26 17.42 10.89
N VAL A 285 -8.45 17.90 11.83
CA VAL A 285 -7.03 17.52 11.95
C VAL A 285 -6.64 17.32 13.41
N ALA A 286 -6.17 16.12 13.74
CA ALA A 286 -5.58 15.80 15.02
C ALA A 286 -4.17 16.42 15.15
N LYS A 287 -4.09 17.74 15.48
CA LYS A 287 -2.82 18.46 15.62
C LYS A 287 -2.08 18.13 16.92
N GLY A 288 -2.80 17.76 17.96
CA GLY A 288 -2.24 17.48 19.26
C GLY A 288 -1.51 16.13 19.32
N GLY A 289 -0.31 16.11 19.89
CA GLY A 289 0.43 14.84 20.08
C GLY A 289 -0.31 13.84 20.98
N HIS A 290 -1.14 14.32 21.90
CA HIS A 290 -1.94 13.48 22.79
C HIS A 290 -3.04 12.75 22.02
N GLU A 291 -3.83 13.47 21.21
CA GLU A 291 -4.89 12.84 20.42
C GLU A 291 -4.34 11.81 19.42
N ARG A 292 -3.22 12.09 18.76
CA ARG A 292 -2.57 11.11 17.87
C ARG A 292 -2.16 9.85 18.62
N ARG A 293 -1.71 9.97 19.88
CA ARG A 293 -1.44 8.80 20.74
C ARG A 293 -2.72 8.03 21.07
N LEU A 294 -3.82 8.73 21.33
CA LEU A 294 -5.13 8.09 21.56
C LEU A 294 -5.59 7.30 20.33
N GLN A 295 -5.52 7.90 19.14
CA GLN A 295 -5.87 7.22 17.89
C GLN A 295 -5.00 5.97 17.67
N ARG A 296 -3.67 6.08 17.87
CA ARG A 296 -2.78 4.93 17.77
C ARG A 296 -3.11 3.85 18.79
N ALA A 297 -3.42 4.21 20.02
CA ALA A 297 -3.78 3.27 21.06
C ALA A 297 -5.05 2.48 20.72
N LEU A 298 -6.03 3.11 20.08
CA LEU A 298 -7.24 2.45 19.57
C LEU A 298 -6.91 1.38 18.50
N LEU A 299 -5.95 1.65 17.60
CA LEU A 299 -5.53 0.68 16.58
C LEU A 299 -4.70 -0.48 17.18
N GLN A 300 -4.16 -0.30 18.38
CA GLN A 300 -3.37 -1.30 19.12
C GLN A 300 -3.99 -1.60 20.49
N PHE A 301 -5.32 -1.68 20.53
CA PHE A 301 -6.10 -1.85 21.78
C PHE A 301 -5.75 -3.12 22.56
N ASN A 302 -5.22 -4.16 21.89
CA ASN A 302 -4.81 -5.42 22.52
C ASN A 302 -3.58 -5.29 23.44
N LYS A 303 -2.81 -4.21 23.31
CA LYS A 303 -1.66 -3.95 24.20
C LYS A 303 -2.14 -3.43 25.55
N ARG A 304 -1.75 -4.10 26.64
CA ARG A 304 -2.19 -3.73 28.00
C ARG A 304 -1.85 -2.28 28.38
N GLU A 305 -0.70 -1.79 27.92
CA GLU A 305 -0.24 -0.43 28.14
C GLU A 305 -1.17 0.63 27.51
N ASN A 306 -1.94 0.27 26.49
CA ASN A 306 -2.84 1.17 25.79
C ASN A 306 -4.23 1.25 26.44
N MET A 307 -4.56 0.38 27.41
CA MET A 307 -5.92 0.28 27.97
C MET A 307 -6.47 1.61 28.50
N ASN A 308 -5.65 2.37 29.25
CA ASN A 308 -6.05 3.66 29.80
C ASN A 308 -6.27 4.71 28.70
N LEU A 309 -5.41 4.75 27.68
CA LEU A 309 -5.56 5.64 26.54
C LEU A 309 -6.82 5.29 25.71
N VAL A 310 -7.10 4.00 25.52
CA VAL A 310 -8.33 3.55 24.85
C VAL A 310 -9.57 3.98 25.64
N LYS A 311 -9.58 3.80 26.97
CA LYS A 311 -10.68 4.24 27.83
C LYS A 311 -10.92 5.74 27.76
N GLU A 312 -9.84 6.53 27.79
CA GLU A 312 -9.88 7.98 27.63
C GLU A 312 -10.43 8.38 26.24
N ALA A 313 -9.90 7.78 25.17
CA ALA A 313 -10.35 8.05 23.80
C ALA A 313 -11.86 7.79 23.63
N LEU A 314 -12.35 6.66 24.14
CA LEU A 314 -13.76 6.30 24.10
C LEU A 314 -14.64 7.30 24.87
N LYS A 315 -14.18 7.77 26.03
CA LYS A 315 -14.88 8.80 26.82
C LYS A 315 -14.95 10.13 26.06
N LEU A 316 -13.84 10.57 25.46
CA LEU A 316 -13.77 11.84 24.73
C LEU A 316 -14.68 11.87 23.50
N CYS A 317 -14.93 10.74 22.86
CA CYS A 317 -15.84 10.66 21.70
C CYS A 317 -17.25 10.10 22.05
N GLY A 318 -17.58 9.92 23.34
CA GLY A 318 -18.91 9.47 23.79
C GLY A 318 -19.24 8.03 23.41
N ARG A 319 -18.23 7.17 23.29
CA ARG A 319 -18.41 5.76 22.87
C ARG A 319 -17.92 4.76 23.92
N GLU A 320 -18.11 5.03 25.21
CA GLU A 320 -17.65 4.22 26.33
C GLU A 320 -18.15 2.77 26.29
N ASN A 321 -19.32 2.55 25.73
CA ASN A 321 -19.92 1.23 25.55
C ASN A 321 -19.04 0.29 24.73
N VAL A 322 -18.19 0.83 23.82
CA VAL A 322 -17.27 0.06 22.97
C VAL A 322 -16.16 -0.60 23.79
N PHE A 323 -15.82 -0.06 24.97
CA PHE A 323 -14.78 -0.64 25.82
C PHE A 323 -15.03 -2.13 26.13
N LYS A 324 -16.28 -2.47 26.49
CA LYS A 324 -16.64 -3.86 26.75
C LYS A 324 -16.54 -4.76 25.53
N ILE A 325 -16.69 -4.21 24.32
CA ILE A 325 -16.58 -4.97 23.08
C ILE A 325 -15.10 -5.28 22.78
N LEU A 326 -14.22 -4.29 22.97
CA LEU A 326 -12.79 -4.45 22.66
C LEU A 326 -12.08 -5.42 23.63
N TYR A 327 -12.49 -5.44 24.92
CA TYR A 327 -11.79 -6.17 25.99
C TYR A 327 -12.54 -7.42 26.52
N LYS A 328 -13.63 -7.81 25.89
CA LYS A 328 -14.22 -9.15 26.05
C LYS A 328 -13.48 -10.14 25.14
#